data_eb1c1b27debb3468ef6a3ac3af2e4770
#
_entry.id   eb1c1b27debb3468ef6a3ac3af2e4770
#
_cell.length_a   1.000
_cell.length_b   1.000
_cell.length_c   1.000
_cell.angle_alpha   90.00
_cell.angle_beta   90.00
_cell.angle_gamma   90.00
#
_symmetry.space_group_name_H-M   'P 1'
#
loop_
_entity.id
_entity.type
_entity.pdbx_description
1 polymer ?
#
loop_
_entity_poly.entity_id
_entity_poly.type
_entity_poly.pdbx_seq_one_letter_code
_entity_poly.pdbx_strand_id
1 'polypeptide(L)'
;MIKEKRKKKKRFLHFLKILSIIIIVLALLFLIALKLFTVKQVEVDGNVLYDDETIENVVLNDKYSWNSLYVFAKYRFKKPESIPFVDTMDITLKSPHKLHIKVYEKGMLGYIYIPGIDENAYFDKDGLVVETSSDIVDGVPKIDGINCDKVVLYEKLPVDDSRLKEILELT
;
A
#
# COMPACT_ATOMS: atom_id res chain seq x y z
N MET A 1 7.45 -52.65 -37.88
CA MET A 1 7.66 -52.21 -36.46
C MET A 1 8.91 -51.34 -36.23
N ILE A 2 10.12 -51.69 -36.68
CA ILE A 2 11.35 -50.92 -36.43
C ILE A 2 11.33 -49.48 -37.08
N LYS A 3 10.86 -49.38 -38.33
CA LYS A 3 10.78 -48.06 -39.05
C LYS A 3 9.82 -47.06 -38.40
N GLU A 4 8.72 -47.53 -37.80
CA GLU A 4 7.77 -46.66 -37.12
C GLU A 4 8.32 -46.12 -35.77
N LYS A 5 9.00 -46.99 -35.01
CA LYS A 5 9.69 -46.58 -33.76
C LYS A 5 10.74 -45.49 -34.03
N ARG A 6 11.49 -45.62 -35.18
CA ARG A 6 12.49 -44.61 -35.59
C ARG A 6 11.82 -43.29 -36.03
N LYS A 7 10.68 -43.31 -36.70
CA LYS A 7 9.91 -42.09 -37.06
C LYS A 7 9.35 -41.40 -35.84
N LYS A 8 8.78 -42.13 -34.85
CA LYS A 8 8.28 -41.58 -33.60
C LYS A 8 9.42 -40.94 -32.79
N LYS A 9 10.60 -41.59 -32.69
CA LYS A 9 11.77 -41.04 -32.01
C LYS A 9 12.29 -39.77 -32.67
N LYS A 10 12.32 -39.66 -34.03
CA LYS A 10 12.72 -38.42 -34.73
C LYS A 10 11.72 -37.30 -34.49
N ARG A 11 10.42 -37.56 -34.53
CA ARG A 11 9.39 -36.56 -34.23
C ARG A 11 9.50 -36.05 -32.77
N PHE A 12 9.71 -36.95 -31.85
CA PHE A 12 9.92 -36.62 -30.43
C PHE A 12 11.17 -35.75 -30.23
N LEU A 13 12.30 -36.09 -30.83
CA LEU A 13 13.51 -35.30 -30.81
C LEU A 13 13.33 -33.92 -31.46
N HIS A 14 12.54 -33.83 -32.53
CA HIS A 14 12.23 -32.54 -33.14
C HIS A 14 11.35 -31.68 -32.23
N PHE A 15 10.36 -32.27 -31.60
CA PHE A 15 9.53 -31.62 -30.59
C PHE A 15 10.36 -31.08 -29.42
N LEU A 16 11.29 -31.90 -28.88
CA LEU A 16 12.20 -31.47 -27.81
C LEU A 16 13.09 -30.30 -28.23
N LYS A 17 13.58 -30.28 -29.48
CA LYS A 17 14.37 -29.14 -30.00
C LYS A 17 13.54 -27.87 -30.08
N ILE A 18 12.30 -27.95 -30.59
CA ILE A 18 11.40 -26.78 -30.63
C ILE A 18 11.09 -26.29 -29.23
N LEU A 19 10.76 -27.18 -28.31
CA LEU A 19 10.50 -26.86 -26.90
C LEU A 19 11.71 -26.17 -26.24
N SER A 20 12.91 -26.68 -26.47
CA SER A 20 14.16 -26.10 -25.98
C SER A 20 14.38 -24.66 -26.52
N ILE A 21 14.13 -24.43 -27.80
CA ILE A 21 14.23 -23.09 -28.40
C ILE A 21 13.22 -22.14 -27.76
N ILE A 22 11.98 -22.58 -27.57
CA ILE A 22 10.93 -21.78 -26.91
C ILE A 22 11.36 -21.39 -25.49
N ILE A 23 11.89 -22.34 -24.71
CA ILE A 23 12.38 -22.07 -23.36
C ILE A 23 13.51 -21.04 -23.38
N ILE A 24 14.47 -21.15 -24.30
CA ILE A 24 15.58 -20.21 -24.42
C ILE A 24 15.05 -18.80 -24.77
N VAL A 25 14.12 -18.70 -25.71
CA VAL A 25 13.51 -17.42 -26.08
C VAL A 25 12.76 -16.81 -24.90
N LEU A 26 11.99 -17.59 -24.16
CA LEU A 26 11.28 -17.12 -22.97
C LEU A 26 12.26 -16.67 -21.87
N ALA A 27 13.36 -17.39 -21.67
CA ALA A 27 14.41 -17.00 -20.72
C ALA A 27 15.07 -15.68 -21.13
N LEU A 28 15.38 -15.48 -22.40
CA LEU A 28 15.91 -14.22 -22.91
C LEU A 28 14.93 -13.05 -22.73
N LEU A 29 13.66 -13.25 -23.07
CA LEU A 29 12.61 -12.25 -22.86
C LEU A 29 12.45 -11.90 -21.39
N PHE A 30 12.54 -12.89 -20.51
CA PHE A 30 12.51 -12.68 -19.06
C PHE A 30 13.70 -11.84 -18.57
N LEU A 31 14.92 -12.13 -19.04
CA LEU A 31 16.11 -11.35 -18.70
C LEU A 31 16.04 -9.90 -19.22
N ILE A 32 15.48 -9.70 -20.42
CA ILE A 32 15.22 -8.36 -20.98
C ILE A 32 14.19 -7.64 -20.10
N ALA A 33 13.11 -8.29 -19.71
CA ALA A 33 12.09 -7.72 -18.85
C ALA A 33 12.66 -7.31 -17.49
N LEU A 34 13.52 -8.12 -16.86
CA LEU A 34 14.20 -7.76 -15.62
C LEU A 34 15.01 -6.46 -15.75
N LYS A 35 15.74 -6.27 -16.85
CA LYS A 35 16.52 -5.03 -17.09
C LYS A 35 15.65 -3.82 -17.44
N LEU A 36 14.59 -4.02 -18.21
CA LEU A 36 13.66 -2.97 -18.60
C LEU A 36 12.87 -2.41 -17.41
N PHE A 37 12.51 -3.24 -16.46
CA PHE A 37 11.68 -2.86 -15.33
C PHE A 37 12.49 -2.53 -14.06
N THR A 38 13.59 -1.81 -14.20
CA THR A 38 14.36 -1.32 -13.04
C THR A 38 13.77 0.01 -12.55
N VAL A 39 13.42 0.10 -11.26
CA VAL A 39 12.95 1.35 -10.64
C VAL A 39 14.04 2.41 -10.73
N LYS A 40 13.73 3.54 -11.36
CA LYS A 40 14.62 4.71 -11.46
C LYS A 40 13.97 5.96 -10.88
N GLN A 41 12.66 5.98 -10.84
CA GLN A 41 11.89 7.12 -10.36
C GLN A 41 10.64 6.61 -9.64
N VAL A 42 10.39 7.20 -8.50
CA VAL A 42 9.12 7.05 -7.77
C VAL A 42 8.49 8.44 -7.69
N GLU A 43 7.21 8.50 -7.90
CA GLU A 43 6.41 9.71 -7.76
C GLU A 43 5.38 9.43 -6.67
N VAL A 44 5.36 10.26 -5.65
CA VAL A 44 4.44 10.15 -4.53
C VAL A 44 3.50 11.33 -4.55
N ASP A 45 2.21 11.07 -4.40
CA ASP A 45 1.16 12.09 -4.37
C ASP A 45 0.18 11.83 -3.22
N GLY A 46 -0.34 12.90 -2.64
CA GLY A 46 -1.39 12.86 -1.62
C GLY A 46 -0.89 12.63 -0.19
N ASN A 47 0.42 12.63 0.00
CA ASN A 47 1.08 12.61 1.30
C ASN A 47 1.25 14.04 1.82
N VAL A 48 0.61 14.36 2.92
CA VAL A 48 0.73 15.65 3.63
C VAL A 48 1.50 15.46 4.94
N LEU A 49 1.25 14.33 5.62
CA LEU A 49 1.83 14.03 6.93
C LEU A 49 3.23 13.42 6.86
N TYR A 50 3.54 12.72 5.77
CA TYR A 50 4.80 12.02 5.60
C TYR A 50 5.52 12.53 4.35
N ASP A 51 6.85 12.56 4.40
CA ASP A 51 7.66 12.85 3.23
C ASP A 51 7.67 11.68 2.23
N ASP A 52 8.06 11.99 1.00
CA ASP A 52 8.12 11.02 -0.09
C ASP A 52 9.06 9.85 0.25
N GLU A 53 10.19 10.12 0.91
CA GLU A 53 11.19 9.11 1.27
C GLU A 53 10.62 8.09 2.25
N THR A 54 9.84 8.52 3.24
CA THR A 54 9.17 7.64 4.19
C THR A 54 8.18 6.73 3.48
N ILE A 55 7.36 7.26 2.58
CA ILE A 55 6.39 6.48 1.78
C ILE A 55 7.12 5.50 0.85
N GLU A 56 8.17 5.94 0.16
CA GLU A 56 8.98 5.08 -0.69
C GLU A 56 9.58 3.90 0.10
N ASN A 57 10.13 4.15 1.28
CA ASN A 57 10.73 3.12 2.12
C ASN A 57 9.73 2.07 2.59
N VAL A 58 8.49 2.46 2.86
CA VAL A 58 7.41 1.52 3.19
C VAL A 58 7.04 0.63 1.99
N VAL A 59 7.02 1.18 0.79
CA VAL A 59 6.65 0.45 -0.42
C VAL A 59 7.82 -0.38 -0.96
N LEU A 60 9.04 0.16 -0.94
CA LEU A 60 10.24 -0.48 -1.47
C LEU A 60 11.04 -1.25 -0.39
N ASN A 61 10.35 -1.93 0.49
CA ASN A 61 10.90 -2.51 1.72
C ASN A 61 11.56 -3.89 1.60
N ASP A 62 11.79 -4.40 0.39
CA ASP A 62 12.40 -5.72 0.21
C ASP A 62 13.48 -5.76 -0.88
N LYS A 63 14.25 -6.87 -0.89
CA LYS A 63 15.39 -7.06 -1.80
C LYS A 63 15.05 -7.10 -3.29
N TYR A 64 13.78 -7.24 -3.66
CA TYR A 64 13.31 -7.28 -5.04
C TYR A 64 12.67 -5.98 -5.49
N SER A 65 12.55 -5.00 -4.59
CA SER A 65 11.92 -3.70 -4.85
C SER A 65 12.66 -2.84 -5.87
N TRP A 66 13.87 -3.24 -6.29
CA TRP A 66 14.56 -2.64 -7.42
C TRP A 66 13.83 -2.85 -8.77
N ASN A 67 12.90 -3.81 -8.86
CA ASN A 67 12.15 -4.12 -10.07
C ASN A 67 10.71 -3.60 -9.98
N SER A 68 10.39 -2.63 -10.84
CA SER A 68 9.09 -1.94 -10.82
C SER A 68 7.91 -2.86 -11.13
N LEU A 69 8.10 -3.85 -12.01
CA LEU A 69 7.05 -4.83 -12.32
C LEU A 69 6.78 -5.75 -11.13
N TYR A 70 7.85 -6.14 -10.41
CA TYR A 70 7.71 -6.89 -9.16
C TYR A 70 6.93 -6.10 -8.11
N VAL A 71 7.30 -4.83 -7.87
CA VAL A 71 6.61 -3.96 -6.90
C VAL A 71 5.14 -3.81 -7.26
N PHE A 72 4.84 -3.50 -8.52
CA PHE A 72 3.47 -3.41 -9.00
C PHE A 72 2.68 -4.71 -8.80
N ALA A 73 3.26 -5.86 -9.17
CA ALA A 73 2.63 -7.16 -9.00
C ALA A 73 2.43 -7.52 -7.51
N LYS A 74 3.43 -7.23 -6.65
CA LYS A 74 3.35 -7.44 -5.19
C LYS A 74 2.13 -6.73 -4.61
N TYR A 75 1.95 -5.45 -4.91
CA TYR A 75 0.87 -4.65 -4.33
C TYR A 75 -0.47 -4.77 -5.07
N ARG A 76 -0.52 -5.51 -6.17
CA ARG A 76 -1.78 -5.97 -6.76
C ARG A 76 -2.48 -7.02 -5.89
N PHE A 77 -1.71 -7.81 -5.12
CA PHE A 77 -2.21 -8.93 -4.32
C PHE A 77 -1.99 -8.75 -2.81
N LYS A 78 -1.14 -7.81 -2.40
CA LYS A 78 -0.87 -7.50 -0.99
C LYS A 78 -1.09 -6.02 -0.75
N LYS A 79 -1.55 -5.68 0.44
CA LYS A 79 -1.56 -4.29 0.89
C LYS A 79 -0.15 -3.89 1.33
N PRO A 80 0.25 -2.62 1.17
CA PRO A 80 1.43 -2.06 1.82
C PRO A 80 1.35 -2.22 3.34
N GLU A 81 2.48 -2.08 3.99
CA GLU A 81 2.53 -2.02 5.45
C GLU A 81 1.74 -0.81 5.93
N SER A 82 0.95 -1.02 6.99
CA SER A 82 0.14 0.07 7.56
C SER A 82 1.04 1.04 8.29
N ILE A 83 0.87 2.32 8.02
CA ILE A 83 1.48 3.41 8.78
C ILE A 83 0.38 4.27 9.40
N PRO A 84 0.62 4.86 10.60
CA PRO A 84 -0.37 5.69 11.26
C PRO A 84 -0.92 6.79 10.33
N PHE A 85 -2.16 7.15 10.48
CA PHE A 85 -2.82 8.23 9.73
C PHE A 85 -2.95 8.01 8.20
N VAL A 86 -2.47 6.91 7.65
CA VAL A 86 -2.69 6.54 6.25
C VAL A 86 -3.76 5.48 6.17
N ASP A 87 -4.78 5.72 5.35
CA ASP A 87 -5.87 4.79 5.11
C ASP A 87 -5.46 3.71 4.09
N THR A 88 -4.96 4.15 2.94
CA THR A 88 -4.50 3.25 1.89
C THR A 88 -3.48 3.91 0.97
N MET A 89 -2.77 3.07 0.22
CA MET A 89 -1.84 3.50 -0.83
C MET A 89 -2.10 2.71 -2.10
N ASP A 90 -2.25 3.42 -3.21
CA ASP A 90 -2.37 2.82 -4.54
C ASP A 90 -1.03 2.89 -5.27
N ILE A 91 -0.46 1.73 -5.59
CA ILE A 91 0.81 1.63 -6.30
C ILE A 91 0.53 1.27 -7.76
N THR A 92 0.92 2.16 -8.67
CA THR A 92 0.73 2.00 -10.11
C THR A 92 2.04 2.11 -10.88
N LEU A 93 2.10 1.45 -12.04
CA LEU A 93 3.24 1.47 -12.94
C LEU A 93 2.96 2.49 -14.05
N LYS A 94 3.58 3.68 -13.99
CA LYS A 94 3.44 4.72 -15.03
C LYS A 94 4.28 4.40 -16.28
N SER A 95 5.45 3.80 -16.08
CA SER A 95 6.34 3.31 -17.14
C SER A 95 7.23 2.19 -16.60
N PRO A 96 8.00 1.47 -17.44
CA PRO A 96 8.87 0.40 -16.97
C PRO A 96 9.86 0.83 -15.86
N HIS A 97 10.20 2.11 -15.79
CA HIS A 97 11.16 2.64 -14.84
C HIS A 97 10.55 3.55 -13.77
N LYS A 98 9.25 3.84 -13.87
CA LYS A 98 8.59 4.82 -13.00
C LYS A 98 7.38 4.21 -12.31
N LEU A 99 7.45 4.19 -10.97
CA LEU A 99 6.33 3.89 -10.09
C LEU A 99 5.62 5.18 -9.70
N HIS A 100 4.34 5.09 -9.45
CA HIS A 100 3.54 6.15 -8.87
C HIS A 100 2.79 5.58 -7.67
N ILE A 101 2.95 6.23 -6.53
CA ILE A 101 2.32 5.90 -5.26
C ILE A 101 1.36 7.02 -4.93
N LYS A 102 0.08 6.71 -4.88
CA LYS A 102 -0.94 7.64 -4.42
C LYS A 102 -1.34 7.30 -3.01
N VAL A 103 -1.07 8.20 -2.08
CA VAL A 103 -1.39 8.07 -0.67
C VAL A 103 -2.77 8.64 -0.40
N TYR A 104 -3.55 7.95 0.39
CA TYR A 104 -4.83 8.42 0.93
C TYR A 104 -4.70 8.48 2.44
N GLU A 105 -4.65 9.68 2.97
CA GLU A 105 -4.57 9.90 4.41
C GLU A 105 -5.95 9.85 5.04
N LYS A 106 -6.01 9.47 6.32
CA LYS A 106 -7.25 9.43 7.11
C LYS A 106 -7.74 10.86 7.32
N GLY A 107 -9.01 11.10 7.02
CA GLY A 107 -9.64 12.38 7.33
C GLY A 107 -9.78 12.53 8.84
N MET A 108 -9.21 13.60 9.39
CA MET A 108 -9.28 13.91 10.82
C MET A 108 -9.93 15.27 11.03
N LEU A 109 -10.98 15.33 11.83
CA LEU A 109 -11.64 16.57 12.23
C LEU A 109 -11.03 17.15 13.49
N GLY A 110 -10.65 16.28 14.46
CA GLY A 110 -10.08 16.66 15.73
C GLY A 110 -9.60 15.44 16.50
N TYR A 111 -9.06 15.68 17.66
CA TYR A 111 -8.70 14.60 18.59
C TYR A 111 -9.06 14.93 20.04
N ILE A 112 -9.26 13.89 20.83
CA ILE A 112 -9.43 13.94 22.28
C ILE A 112 -8.35 13.08 22.94
N TYR A 113 -7.89 13.50 24.10
CA TYR A 113 -6.98 12.70 24.90
C TYR A 113 -7.73 11.62 25.69
N ILE A 114 -7.23 10.39 25.67
CA ILE A 114 -7.83 9.23 26.35
C ILE A 114 -6.93 8.80 27.50
N PRO A 115 -7.26 9.14 28.76
CA PRO A 115 -6.42 8.82 29.92
C PRO A 115 -6.19 7.31 30.10
N GLY A 116 -7.15 6.48 29.70
CA GLY A 116 -7.08 5.03 29.89
C GLY A 116 -6.00 4.32 29.06
N ILE A 117 -5.55 4.93 27.96
CA ILE A 117 -4.51 4.38 27.07
C ILE A 117 -3.31 5.30 26.92
N ASP A 118 -3.36 6.50 27.53
CA ASP A 118 -2.33 7.56 27.44
C ASP A 118 -2.02 7.99 25.98
N GLU A 119 -3.07 8.02 25.14
CA GLU A 119 -2.99 8.40 23.73
C GLU A 119 -4.09 9.39 23.35
N ASN A 120 -3.93 10.01 22.18
CA ASN A 120 -4.93 10.85 21.53
C ASN A 120 -5.76 9.98 20.59
N ALA A 121 -7.07 10.04 20.69
CA ALA A 121 -8.00 9.42 19.73
C ALA A 121 -8.42 10.46 18.69
N TYR A 122 -8.01 10.24 17.46
CA TYR A 122 -8.36 11.05 16.30
C TYR A 122 -9.69 10.56 15.71
N PHE A 123 -10.57 11.47 15.37
CA PHE A 123 -11.87 11.14 14.82
C PHE A 123 -12.19 11.98 13.58
N ASP A 124 -13.00 11.41 12.71
CA ASP A 124 -13.46 12.05 11.47
C ASP A 124 -14.73 12.88 11.67
N LYS A 125 -15.22 13.46 10.57
CA LYS A 125 -16.45 14.26 10.53
C LYS A 125 -17.72 13.50 10.94
N ASP A 126 -17.72 12.18 10.92
CA ASP A 126 -18.82 11.32 11.32
C ASP A 126 -18.70 10.89 12.80
N GLY A 127 -17.63 11.35 13.47
CA GLY A 127 -17.30 11.02 14.85
C GLY A 127 -16.71 9.62 15.03
N LEU A 128 -16.25 8.98 13.92
CA LEU A 128 -15.58 7.68 13.97
C LEU A 128 -14.13 7.85 14.38
N VAL A 129 -13.65 7.03 15.32
CA VAL A 129 -12.24 7.00 15.72
C VAL A 129 -11.43 6.36 14.59
N VAL A 130 -10.61 7.15 13.92
CA VAL A 130 -9.82 6.71 12.76
C VAL A 130 -8.41 6.28 13.11
N GLU A 131 -7.86 6.83 14.23
CA GLU A 131 -6.51 6.49 14.71
C GLU A 131 -6.38 6.77 16.19
N THR A 132 -5.45 6.08 16.87
CA THR A 132 -4.94 6.46 18.18
C THR A 132 -3.42 6.61 18.12
N SER A 133 -2.89 7.68 18.69
CA SER A 133 -1.45 7.94 18.70
C SER A 133 -1.08 8.89 19.84
N SER A 134 0.13 8.72 20.36
CA SER A 134 0.77 9.72 21.23
C SER A 134 1.24 10.95 20.47
N ASP A 135 1.46 10.82 19.16
CA ASP A 135 1.91 11.90 18.30
C ASP A 135 0.80 12.93 18.08
N ILE A 136 1.17 14.20 18.02
CA ILE A 136 0.25 15.29 17.70
C ILE A 136 0.40 15.65 16.21
N VAL A 137 -0.71 15.61 15.50
CA VAL A 137 -0.75 15.99 14.09
C VAL A 137 -1.00 17.48 13.98
N ASP A 138 -0.09 18.20 13.33
CA ASP A 138 -0.21 19.64 13.10
C ASP A 138 -1.48 19.96 12.29
N GLY A 139 -2.18 21.00 12.71
CA GLY A 139 -3.41 21.46 12.06
C GLY A 139 -4.67 20.71 12.45
N VAL A 140 -4.57 19.61 13.21
CA VAL A 140 -5.73 18.91 13.77
C VAL A 140 -6.04 19.48 15.15
N PRO A 141 -7.23 20.04 15.42
CA PRO A 141 -7.56 20.69 16.68
C PRO A 141 -7.77 19.65 17.80
N LYS A 142 -7.27 19.99 18.99
CA LYS A 142 -7.62 19.28 20.21
C LYS A 142 -8.99 19.71 20.71
N ILE A 143 -9.84 18.78 21.05
CA ILE A 143 -11.16 19.01 21.62
C ILE A 143 -11.07 18.72 23.14
N ASP A 144 -11.18 19.76 23.91
CA ASP A 144 -11.14 19.66 25.37
C ASP A 144 -12.56 19.64 25.99
N GLY A 145 -12.65 19.08 27.19
CA GLY A 145 -13.89 19.01 27.97
C GLY A 145 -14.80 17.85 27.61
N ILE A 146 -14.35 16.95 26.75
CA ILE A 146 -15.00 15.67 26.48
C ILE A 146 -14.26 14.59 27.25
N ASN A 147 -14.95 13.90 28.15
CA ASN A 147 -14.37 12.79 28.90
C ASN A 147 -14.74 11.46 28.25
N CYS A 148 -13.73 10.70 27.88
CA CYS A 148 -13.85 9.37 27.34
C CYS A 148 -12.72 8.48 27.87
N ASP A 149 -13.07 7.36 28.50
CA ASP A 149 -12.07 6.46 29.09
C ASP A 149 -11.60 5.36 28.14
N LYS A 150 -12.41 5.07 27.12
CA LYS A 150 -12.14 3.99 26.15
C LYS A 150 -12.65 4.36 24.78
N VAL A 151 -11.89 3.99 23.78
CA VAL A 151 -12.27 4.11 22.36
C VAL A 151 -12.02 2.78 21.66
N VAL A 152 -12.74 2.59 20.54
CA VAL A 152 -12.54 1.46 19.62
C VAL A 152 -12.34 2.02 18.23
N LEU A 153 -11.29 1.59 17.54
CA LEU A 153 -11.01 2.03 16.18
C LEU A 153 -12.19 1.67 15.26
N TYR A 154 -12.53 2.61 14.41
CA TYR A 154 -13.64 2.54 13.44
C TYR A 154 -15.05 2.47 14.06
N GLU A 155 -15.17 2.77 15.35
CA GLU A 155 -16.43 2.99 16.01
C GLU A 155 -16.59 4.47 16.40
N LYS A 156 -17.85 4.89 16.60
CA LYS A 156 -18.11 6.25 17.06
C LYS A 156 -17.56 6.46 18.45
N LEU A 157 -17.07 7.68 18.70
CA LEU A 157 -16.69 8.10 20.04
C LEU A 157 -17.88 7.80 21.00
N PRO A 158 -17.66 7.04 22.08
CA PRO A 158 -18.70 6.64 23.01
C PRO A 158 -19.09 7.79 23.96
N VAL A 159 -19.41 8.95 23.39
CA VAL A 159 -19.71 10.19 24.12
C VAL A 159 -21.08 10.67 23.67
N ASP A 160 -22.00 10.78 24.61
CA ASP A 160 -23.28 11.44 24.36
C ASP A 160 -23.22 12.91 24.81
N ASP A 161 -22.27 13.66 24.24
CA ASP A 161 -22.07 15.07 24.52
C ASP A 161 -22.69 15.92 23.40
N SER A 162 -23.59 16.82 23.76
CA SER A 162 -24.22 17.72 22.80
C SER A 162 -23.22 18.63 22.08
N ARG A 163 -22.11 18.95 22.74
CA ARG A 163 -21.01 19.75 22.17
C ARG A 163 -20.29 19.00 21.04
N LEU A 164 -20.08 17.71 21.17
CA LEU A 164 -19.49 16.92 20.09
C LEU A 164 -20.43 16.89 18.87
N LYS A 165 -21.74 16.72 19.10
CA LYS A 165 -22.73 16.77 18.03
C LYS A 165 -22.74 18.14 17.31
N GLU A 166 -22.65 19.22 18.08
CA GLU A 166 -22.58 20.58 17.52
C GLU A 166 -21.30 20.78 16.69
N ILE A 167 -20.15 20.27 17.14
CA ILE A 167 -18.88 20.33 16.37
C ILE A 167 -19.00 19.54 15.07
N LEU A 168 -19.60 18.33 15.10
CA LEU A 168 -19.78 17.49 13.91
C LEU A 168 -20.80 18.07 12.91
N GLU A 169 -21.77 18.88 13.37
CA GLU A 169 -22.77 19.54 12.50
C GLU A 169 -22.24 20.83 11.83
N LEU A 170 -21.14 21.40 12.34
CA LEU A 170 -20.54 22.63 11.80
C LEU A 170 -19.56 22.38 10.63
N THR A 171 -19.33 21.12 10.27
CA THR A 171 -18.39 20.70 9.21
C THR A 171 -19.10 20.03 8.04
#